data_91214fe110928db191ebd65888e0f076
#
_entry.id   91214fe110928db191ebd65888e0f076
#
_cell.length_a   1.000
_cell.length_b   1.000
_cell.length_c   1.000
_cell.angle_alpha   90.00
_cell.angle_beta   90.00
_cell.angle_gamma   90.00
#
_symmetry.space_group_name_H-M   'P 1'
#
loop_
_entity.id
_entity.type
_entity.pdbx_description
1 polymer ?
#
loop_
_entity_poly.entity_id
_entity_poly.type
_entity_poly.pdbx_seq_one_letter_code
_entity_poly.pdbx_strand_id
1 'polypeptide(L)'
;ALLQISWTKKDSADCHVFSEPEQLKELNRGKCLMSQAREEFLQPNVINVDAVTTTRARVTLEPLERGFGYTLGNALRRILLSSMPGAAVTEVKIEGVSHEYDTVPGAQEDVIAVLLNLKSLAVTMHNRDEAVLRVSKKGPGVVTASDIQLDHDVEVVNPDHLLASLSADGELNMEITVSSGRGY
;
A
#
# COMPACT_ATOMS: atom_id res chain seq x y z
N ALA A 1 -8.06 8.11 -9.72
CA ALA A 1 -7.21 7.47 -8.70
C ALA A 1 -8.11 7.07 -7.54
N LEU A 2 -8.38 5.79 -7.45
CA LEU A 2 -9.28 5.21 -6.45
C LEU A 2 -8.46 4.76 -5.25
N LEU A 3 -8.84 5.22 -4.06
CA LEU A 3 -8.21 4.86 -2.80
C LEU A 3 -8.51 3.39 -2.46
N GLN A 4 -7.46 2.58 -2.34
CA GLN A 4 -7.53 1.27 -1.69
C GLN A 4 -7.21 1.44 -0.20
N ILE A 5 -8.13 1.05 0.67
CA ILE A 5 -7.90 0.98 2.11
C ILE A 5 -8.03 -0.49 2.52
N SER A 6 -6.90 -1.12 2.85
CA SER A 6 -6.87 -2.43 3.51
C SER A 6 -6.66 -2.21 5.01
N TRP A 7 -7.63 -2.61 5.84
CA TRP A 7 -7.52 -2.60 7.30
C TRP A 7 -7.34 -4.03 7.80
N THR A 8 -6.22 -4.31 8.45
CA THR A 8 -6.08 -5.48 9.32
C THR A 8 -6.56 -5.11 10.72
N LYS A 9 -7.58 -5.84 11.17
CA LYS A 9 -8.18 -5.72 12.50
C LYS A 9 -7.19 -6.21 13.54
N LYS A 10 -6.79 -5.37 14.49
CA LYS A 10 -6.10 -5.78 15.70
C LYS A 10 -6.90 -5.38 16.94
N ASP A 11 -6.97 -6.31 17.83
CA ASP A 11 -7.86 -6.51 18.98
C ASP A 11 -8.12 -5.32 19.90
N SER A 12 -9.37 -5.37 20.38
CA SER A 12 -10.02 -4.69 21.48
C SER A 12 -9.13 -4.40 22.71
N ALA A 13 -9.18 -3.17 23.18
CA ALA A 13 -8.92 -2.83 24.56
C ALA A 13 -10.13 -2.08 25.13
N ASP A 14 -10.63 -2.61 26.21
CA ASP A 14 -11.83 -2.21 26.94
C ASP A 14 -11.82 -0.73 27.36
N CYS A 15 -12.88 -0.03 27.01
CA CYS A 15 -13.17 1.28 27.54
C CYS A 15 -14.14 1.14 28.71
N HIS A 16 -13.61 1.22 29.93
CA HIS A 16 -14.43 1.28 31.14
C HIS A 16 -15.18 2.62 31.20
N VAL A 17 -16.49 2.54 31.17
CA VAL A 17 -17.39 3.66 31.44
C VAL A 17 -17.39 3.92 32.94
N PHE A 18 -16.83 5.05 33.37
CA PHE A 18 -17.01 5.57 34.71
C PHE A 18 -18.37 6.25 34.80
N SER A 19 -19.24 5.73 35.65
CA SER A 19 -20.50 6.37 36.05
C SER A 19 -20.20 7.51 37.03
N GLU A 20 -20.54 8.74 36.66
CA GLU A 20 -20.50 9.90 37.55
C GLU A 20 -21.56 9.84 38.64
N PRO A 21 -21.24 10.25 39.91
CA PRO A 21 -22.23 10.29 40.97
C PRO A 21 -23.18 11.49 40.88
N GLU A 22 -24.43 11.24 41.17
CA GLU A 22 -25.60 12.15 41.08
C GLU A 22 -25.56 13.44 41.94
N GLN A 23 -24.53 13.76 42.63
CA GLN A 23 -24.50 14.85 43.63
C GLN A 23 -24.05 16.23 43.08
N LEU A 24 -23.82 16.39 41.77
CA LEU A 24 -23.39 17.68 41.20
C LEU A 24 -24.54 18.46 40.49
N LYS A 25 -25.80 18.02 40.62
CA LYS A 25 -26.91 18.66 39.91
C LYS A 25 -27.55 19.87 40.61
N GLU A 26 -27.16 20.20 41.82
CA GLU A 26 -27.87 21.27 42.57
C GLU A 26 -27.15 22.62 42.73
N LEU A 27 -25.94 22.78 42.22
CA LEU A 27 -25.16 24.03 42.46
C LEU A 27 -25.18 25.04 41.31
N ASN A 28 -25.96 24.91 40.28
CA ASN A 28 -25.93 25.79 39.12
C ASN A 28 -27.25 26.55 38.82
N ARG A 29 -28.00 26.87 39.85
CA ARG A 29 -29.14 27.81 39.69
C ARG A 29 -28.69 29.23 40.00
N GLY A 30 -28.03 29.93 39.09
CA GLY A 30 -27.77 31.32 39.32
C GLY A 30 -26.72 32.01 38.49
N LYS A 31 -26.32 31.47 37.38
CA LYS A 31 -25.50 32.19 36.42
C LYS A 31 -26.21 32.28 35.08
N CYS A 32 -26.70 33.49 34.79
CA CYS A 32 -27.04 33.85 33.40
C CYS A 32 -25.76 33.75 32.56
N LEU A 33 -25.53 32.56 32.06
CA LEU A 33 -24.47 32.31 31.10
C LEU A 33 -25.02 32.65 29.72
N MET A 34 -24.48 33.74 29.14
CA MET A 34 -24.40 33.77 27.70
C MET A 34 -23.66 32.47 27.30
N SER A 35 -24.43 31.44 27.02
CA SER A 35 -23.89 30.23 26.44
C SER A 35 -23.39 30.61 25.06
N GLN A 36 -22.10 30.88 24.92
CA GLN A 36 -21.45 30.67 23.66
C GLN A 36 -21.72 29.18 23.35
N ALA A 37 -22.73 28.96 22.52
CA ALA A 37 -22.93 27.67 21.92
C ALA A 37 -21.61 27.37 21.20
N ARG A 38 -20.78 26.52 21.81
CA ARG A 38 -19.68 25.91 21.08
C ARG A 38 -20.35 25.17 19.94
N GLU A 39 -20.17 25.69 18.74
CA GLU A 39 -20.55 24.94 17.56
C GLU A 39 -19.71 23.67 17.60
N GLU A 40 -20.30 22.60 18.13
CA GLU A 40 -19.67 21.29 18.11
C GLU A 40 -19.65 20.84 16.67
N PHE A 41 -18.45 20.60 16.14
CA PHE A 41 -18.29 20.06 14.81
C PHE A 41 -19.08 18.76 14.67
N LEU A 42 -19.83 18.63 13.57
CA LEU A 42 -20.51 17.40 13.23
C LEU A 42 -19.49 16.27 13.07
N GLN A 43 -19.53 15.32 14.00
CA GLN A 43 -18.69 14.13 13.93
C GLN A 43 -19.40 13.05 13.12
N PRO A 44 -18.72 12.42 12.14
CA PRO A 44 -19.29 11.33 11.36
C PRO A 44 -19.55 10.13 12.27
N ASN A 45 -20.81 9.76 12.45
CA ASN A 45 -21.24 8.62 13.26
C ASN A 45 -21.53 7.38 12.41
N VAL A 46 -21.80 7.57 11.13
CA VAL A 46 -22.09 6.49 10.19
C VAL A 46 -20.87 6.26 9.32
N ILE A 47 -20.32 5.06 9.41
CA ILE A 47 -19.24 4.60 8.54
C ILE A 47 -19.74 3.36 7.82
N ASN A 48 -20.04 3.51 6.54
CA ASN A 48 -20.43 2.37 5.71
C ASN A 48 -19.31 2.02 4.74
N VAL A 49 -18.95 0.75 4.69
CA VAL A 49 -17.87 0.25 3.82
C VAL A 49 -18.44 -0.81 2.89
N ASP A 50 -18.56 -0.46 1.62
CA ASP A 50 -18.98 -1.35 0.55
C ASP A 50 -17.75 -1.87 -0.20
N ALA A 51 -17.41 -3.13 -0.01
CA ALA A 51 -16.36 -3.80 -0.76
C ALA A 51 -16.87 -4.13 -2.18
N VAL A 52 -16.38 -3.40 -3.18
CA VAL A 52 -16.77 -3.61 -4.60
C VAL A 52 -15.97 -4.75 -5.22
N THR A 53 -14.67 -4.84 -4.91
CA THR A 53 -13.75 -5.92 -5.33
C THR A 53 -12.74 -6.15 -4.21
N THR A 54 -11.90 -7.18 -4.35
CA THR A 54 -10.80 -7.45 -3.40
C THR A 54 -9.83 -6.26 -3.24
N THR A 55 -9.74 -5.43 -4.27
CA THR A 55 -8.82 -4.27 -4.33
C THR A 55 -9.53 -2.92 -4.31
N ARG A 56 -10.86 -2.87 -4.23
CA ARG A 56 -11.63 -1.63 -4.31
C ARG A 56 -12.77 -1.62 -3.30
N ALA A 57 -12.77 -0.62 -2.43
CA ALA A 57 -13.88 -0.37 -1.50
C ALA A 57 -14.40 1.06 -1.64
N ARG A 58 -15.68 1.24 -1.37
CA ARG A 58 -16.33 2.55 -1.26
C ARG A 58 -16.63 2.79 0.21
N VAL A 59 -16.11 3.88 0.76
CA VAL A 59 -16.36 4.27 2.15
C VAL A 59 -17.24 5.52 2.16
N THR A 60 -18.37 5.45 2.87
CA THR A 60 -19.28 6.56 3.06
C THR A 60 -19.23 7.00 4.52
N LEU A 61 -18.99 8.28 4.76
CA LEU A 61 -18.91 8.91 6.07
C LEU A 61 -20.00 9.96 6.18
N GLU A 62 -20.89 9.83 7.20
CA GLU A 62 -22.01 10.74 7.43
C GLU A 62 -22.25 10.92 8.94
N PRO A 63 -22.71 12.11 9.41
CA PRO A 63 -22.80 13.39 8.71
C PRO A 63 -21.45 14.13 8.64
N LEU A 64 -21.27 14.99 7.65
CA LEU A 64 -20.12 15.87 7.54
C LEU A 64 -20.57 17.31 7.30
N GLU A 65 -19.87 18.29 7.88
CA GLU A 65 -20.10 19.70 7.59
C GLU A 65 -19.76 20.03 6.14
N ARG A 66 -20.41 21.07 5.64
CA ARG A 66 -20.24 21.53 4.27
C ARG A 66 -18.78 21.98 4.03
N GLY A 67 -18.13 21.36 3.04
CA GLY A 67 -16.73 21.64 2.69
C GLY A 67 -15.71 20.76 3.41
N PHE A 68 -16.04 20.18 4.59
CA PHE A 68 -15.12 19.37 5.37
C PHE A 68 -14.68 18.08 4.64
N GLY A 69 -15.55 17.53 3.78
CA GLY A 69 -15.23 16.35 2.97
C GLY A 69 -14.06 16.56 2.05
N TYR A 70 -13.86 17.75 1.46
CA TYR A 70 -12.70 18.05 0.62
C TYR A 70 -11.39 18.07 1.44
N THR A 71 -11.42 18.68 2.61
CA THR A 71 -10.25 18.74 3.51
C THR A 71 -9.87 17.35 3.99
N LEU A 72 -10.84 16.57 4.45
CA LEU A 72 -10.62 15.19 4.91
C LEU A 72 -10.14 14.29 3.77
N GLY A 73 -10.76 14.39 2.59
CA GLY A 73 -10.37 13.61 1.41
C GLY A 73 -8.94 13.89 0.96
N ASN A 74 -8.54 15.17 0.93
CA ASN A 74 -7.16 15.54 0.59
C ASN A 74 -6.15 15.08 1.65
N ALA A 75 -6.49 15.22 2.94
CA ALA A 75 -5.63 14.76 4.02
C ALA A 75 -5.44 13.23 3.97
N LEU A 76 -6.51 12.46 3.82
CA LEU A 76 -6.47 11.01 3.68
C LEU A 76 -5.66 10.58 2.45
N ARG A 77 -5.88 11.24 1.31
CA ARG A 77 -5.11 10.95 0.09
C ARG A 77 -3.61 11.12 0.33
N ARG A 78 -3.20 12.24 0.94
CA ARG A 78 -1.79 12.51 1.21
C ARG A 78 -1.17 11.50 2.16
N ILE A 79 -1.87 11.15 3.23
CA ILE A 79 -1.40 10.18 4.22
C ILE A 79 -1.28 8.79 3.59
N LEU A 80 -2.27 8.36 2.81
CA LEU A 80 -2.27 7.06 2.16
C LEU A 80 -1.17 6.92 1.11
N LEU A 81 -0.87 7.98 0.37
CA LEU A 81 0.20 7.97 -0.63
C LEU A 81 1.61 8.05 -0.02
N SER A 82 1.78 8.72 1.12
CA SER A 82 3.09 9.00 1.70
C SER A 82 3.50 8.09 2.85
N SER A 83 2.54 7.54 3.58
CA SER A 83 2.81 6.94 4.89
C SER A 83 2.48 5.46 5.00
N MET A 84 1.85 4.86 3.98
CA MET A 84 1.57 3.43 3.99
C MET A 84 2.85 2.64 3.77
N PRO A 85 3.15 1.66 4.66
CA PRO A 85 4.27 0.76 4.43
C PRO A 85 3.95 -0.20 3.28
N GLY A 86 4.97 -0.54 2.52
CA GLY A 86 4.88 -1.50 1.42
C GLY A 86 6.26 -2.04 1.07
N ALA A 87 6.31 -3.06 0.23
CA ALA A 87 7.54 -3.61 -0.30
C ALA A 87 7.65 -3.31 -1.80
N ALA A 88 8.84 -2.98 -2.25
CA ALA A 88 9.11 -2.71 -3.66
C ALA A 88 10.52 -3.13 -4.06
N VAL A 89 10.72 -3.35 -5.34
CA VAL A 89 12.05 -3.56 -5.91
C VAL A 89 12.82 -2.26 -5.84
N THR A 90 14.00 -2.29 -5.21
CA THR A 90 14.88 -1.12 -5.04
C THR A 90 16.16 -1.22 -5.86
N GLU A 91 16.71 -2.40 -6.02
CA GLU A 91 17.94 -2.63 -6.78
C GLU A 91 17.80 -3.88 -7.65
N VAL A 92 18.36 -3.82 -8.84
CA VAL A 92 18.41 -4.97 -9.77
C VAL A 92 19.81 -5.09 -10.32
N LYS A 93 20.34 -6.31 -10.28
CA LYS A 93 21.61 -6.68 -10.92
C LYS A 93 21.33 -7.70 -12.00
N ILE A 94 21.64 -7.35 -13.25
CA ILE A 94 21.48 -8.22 -14.41
C ILE A 94 22.87 -8.64 -14.86
N GLU A 95 23.09 -9.93 -15.02
CA GLU A 95 24.37 -10.45 -15.49
C GLU A 95 24.61 -10.04 -16.96
N GLY A 96 25.83 -9.56 -17.23
CA GLY A 96 26.21 -9.11 -18.58
C GLY A 96 25.78 -7.70 -18.96
N VAL A 97 25.15 -6.95 -18.04
CA VAL A 97 24.69 -5.57 -18.26
C VAL A 97 25.49 -4.60 -17.39
N SER A 98 26.00 -3.52 -17.99
CA SER A 98 26.80 -2.51 -17.29
C SER A 98 26.04 -1.26 -16.89
N HIS A 99 24.99 -0.90 -17.61
CA HIS A 99 24.15 0.29 -17.34
C HIS A 99 22.73 0.11 -17.91
N GLU A 100 21.83 0.99 -17.50
CA GLU A 100 20.39 0.92 -17.85
C GLU A 100 20.07 1.09 -19.33
N TYR A 101 20.97 1.65 -20.11
CA TYR A 101 20.81 1.84 -21.58
C TYR A 101 21.42 0.71 -22.41
N ASP A 102 21.82 -0.36 -21.77
CA ASP A 102 22.36 -1.53 -22.42
C ASP A 102 21.22 -2.46 -22.89
N THR A 103 21.60 -3.47 -23.68
CA THR A 103 20.67 -4.52 -24.12
C THR A 103 21.02 -5.83 -23.43
N VAL A 104 20.01 -6.58 -23.01
CA VAL A 104 20.20 -7.93 -22.47
C VAL A 104 20.43 -8.88 -23.63
N PRO A 105 21.58 -9.60 -23.66
CA PRO A 105 21.85 -10.56 -24.73
C PRO A 105 20.76 -11.64 -24.80
N GLY A 106 20.08 -11.71 -25.94
CA GLY A 106 19.03 -12.70 -26.15
C GLY A 106 17.67 -12.38 -25.54
N ALA A 107 17.45 -11.20 -24.97
CA ALA A 107 16.13 -10.69 -24.66
C ALA A 107 15.60 -9.82 -25.81
N GLN A 108 14.27 -9.74 -25.94
CA GLN A 108 13.62 -8.86 -26.90
C GLN A 108 13.51 -7.43 -26.38
N GLU A 109 13.39 -7.29 -25.08
CA GLU A 109 13.26 -6.02 -24.37
C GLU A 109 14.61 -5.45 -23.98
N ASP A 110 14.71 -4.12 -23.99
CA ASP A 110 15.83 -3.36 -23.44
C ASP A 110 15.81 -3.40 -21.92
N VAL A 111 16.96 -3.15 -21.29
CA VAL A 111 17.09 -3.10 -19.82
C VAL A 111 16.08 -2.16 -19.21
N ILE A 112 15.84 -0.99 -19.79
CA ILE A 112 14.83 -0.02 -19.31
C ILE A 112 13.44 -0.64 -19.29
N ALA A 113 13.04 -1.38 -20.33
CA ALA A 113 11.74 -2.04 -20.38
C ALA A 113 11.62 -3.10 -19.29
N VAL A 114 12.66 -3.90 -19.06
CA VAL A 114 12.72 -4.87 -17.95
C VAL A 114 12.59 -4.17 -16.60
N LEU A 115 13.28 -3.06 -16.37
CA LEU A 115 13.19 -2.28 -15.13
C LEU A 115 11.78 -1.70 -14.92
N LEU A 116 11.13 -1.22 -15.98
CA LEU A 116 9.74 -0.75 -15.91
C LEU A 116 8.75 -1.87 -15.59
N ASN A 117 8.97 -3.06 -16.13
CA ASN A 117 8.19 -4.25 -15.79
C ASN A 117 8.40 -4.62 -14.32
N LEU A 118 9.64 -4.65 -13.83
CA LEU A 118 9.96 -4.91 -12.42
C LEU A 118 9.35 -3.87 -11.47
N LYS A 119 9.26 -2.61 -11.87
CA LYS A 119 8.58 -1.57 -11.10
C LYS A 119 7.09 -1.87 -10.90
N SER A 120 6.46 -2.59 -11.80
CA SER A 120 5.04 -2.99 -11.71
C SER A 120 4.83 -4.30 -10.96
N LEU A 121 5.92 -4.95 -10.51
CA LEU A 121 5.87 -6.16 -9.71
C LEU A 121 5.30 -5.84 -8.31
N ALA A 122 4.25 -6.55 -7.93
CA ALA A 122 3.63 -6.41 -6.61
C ALA A 122 4.15 -7.49 -5.66
N VAL A 123 4.90 -7.08 -4.65
CA VAL A 123 5.55 -7.97 -3.69
C VAL A 123 5.04 -7.66 -2.28
N THR A 124 4.79 -8.70 -1.51
CA THR A 124 4.50 -8.60 -0.08
C THR A 124 5.63 -9.26 0.70
N MET A 125 6.17 -8.57 1.70
CA MET A 125 7.20 -9.10 2.60
C MET A 125 6.67 -9.24 4.01
N HIS A 126 7.06 -10.33 4.68
CA HIS A 126 6.70 -10.63 6.05
C HIS A 126 7.98 -10.71 6.90
N ASN A 127 7.99 -10.04 8.05
CA ASN A 127 9.04 -10.15 9.08
C ASN A 127 10.48 -9.74 8.68
N ARG A 128 10.68 -9.16 7.50
CA ARG A 128 12.00 -8.68 7.03
C ARG A 128 11.89 -7.31 6.40
N ASP A 129 12.98 -6.55 6.47
CA ASP A 129 13.08 -5.24 5.84
C ASP A 129 13.69 -5.30 4.44
N GLU A 130 14.46 -6.35 4.16
CA GLU A 130 15.14 -6.54 2.86
C GLU A 130 15.22 -8.03 2.51
N ALA A 131 15.06 -8.34 1.22
CA ALA A 131 15.20 -9.68 0.66
C ALA A 131 15.81 -9.62 -0.74
N VAL A 132 16.65 -10.61 -1.09
CA VAL A 132 17.25 -10.75 -2.42
C VAL A 132 16.61 -11.94 -3.12
N LEU A 133 15.92 -11.67 -4.21
CA LEU A 133 15.28 -12.65 -5.06
C LEU A 133 16.15 -12.93 -6.29
N ARG A 134 16.08 -14.13 -6.82
CA ARG A 134 16.85 -14.53 -8.00
C ARG A 134 15.94 -15.03 -9.10
N VAL A 135 16.29 -14.66 -10.32
CA VAL A 135 15.66 -15.19 -11.53
C VAL A 135 16.76 -15.75 -12.41
N SER A 136 16.60 -17.00 -12.83
CA SER A 136 17.50 -17.63 -13.78
C SER A 136 16.66 -18.45 -14.76
N LYS A 137 16.63 -18.00 -16.02
CA LYS A 137 15.89 -18.68 -17.08
C LYS A 137 16.71 -18.70 -18.36
N LYS A 138 16.73 -19.86 -19.03
CA LYS A 138 17.40 -20.09 -20.31
C LYS A 138 16.42 -20.57 -21.34
N GLY A 139 16.69 -20.20 -22.60
CA GLY A 139 15.95 -20.66 -23.76
C GLY A 139 14.73 -19.83 -24.12
N PRO A 140 14.08 -20.17 -25.24
CA PRO A 140 12.99 -19.36 -25.77
C PRO A 140 11.77 -19.41 -24.85
N GLY A 141 11.26 -18.26 -24.52
CA GLY A 141 10.02 -18.14 -23.75
C GLY A 141 9.89 -16.83 -22.99
N VAL A 142 8.75 -16.71 -22.38
CA VAL A 142 8.39 -15.55 -21.57
C VAL A 142 8.87 -15.77 -20.15
N VAL A 143 9.56 -14.80 -19.58
CA VAL A 143 9.92 -14.75 -18.16
C VAL A 143 8.81 -14.02 -17.42
N THR A 144 8.17 -14.69 -16.51
CA THR A 144 7.07 -14.14 -15.69
C THR A 144 7.49 -14.03 -14.23
N ALA A 145 6.69 -13.34 -13.45
CA ALA A 145 6.96 -13.21 -12.01
C ALA A 145 6.91 -14.54 -11.25
N SER A 146 6.26 -15.58 -11.80
CA SER A 146 6.27 -16.94 -11.26
C SER A 146 7.64 -17.65 -11.37
N ASP A 147 8.51 -17.19 -12.29
CA ASP A 147 9.85 -17.74 -12.46
C ASP A 147 10.86 -17.23 -11.40
N ILE A 148 10.44 -16.29 -10.55
CA ILE A 148 11.25 -15.74 -9.47
C ILE A 148 11.40 -16.80 -8.37
N GLN A 149 12.63 -17.06 -7.96
CA GLN A 149 12.91 -17.88 -6.78
C GLN A 149 12.57 -17.09 -5.53
N LEU A 150 11.44 -17.42 -4.91
CA LEU A 150 10.93 -16.75 -3.73
C LEU A 150 11.54 -17.35 -2.46
N ASP A 151 11.85 -16.49 -1.49
CA ASP A 151 12.16 -16.89 -0.12
C ASP A 151 10.84 -17.07 0.66
N HIS A 152 10.86 -17.77 1.80
CA HIS A 152 9.67 -18.07 2.60
C HIS A 152 8.91 -16.84 3.09
N ASP A 153 9.61 -15.72 3.24
CA ASP A 153 9.06 -14.47 3.78
C ASP A 153 8.58 -13.49 2.69
N VAL A 154 8.64 -13.89 1.42
CA VAL A 154 8.29 -13.04 0.28
C VAL A 154 7.22 -13.70 -0.59
N GLU A 155 6.18 -12.97 -0.89
CA GLU A 155 5.07 -13.42 -1.75
C GLU A 155 4.88 -12.45 -2.92
N VAL A 156 4.71 -13.00 -4.13
CA VAL A 156 4.38 -12.22 -5.32
C VAL A 156 2.87 -12.26 -5.54
N VAL A 157 2.24 -11.09 -5.54
CA VAL A 157 0.78 -10.94 -5.67
C VAL A 157 0.32 -11.11 -7.12
N ASN A 158 1.17 -10.79 -8.11
CA ASN A 158 0.88 -10.86 -9.55
C ASN A 158 1.82 -11.83 -10.29
N PRO A 159 1.67 -13.16 -10.11
CA PRO A 159 2.58 -14.16 -10.67
C PRO A 159 2.62 -14.18 -12.21
N ASP A 160 1.53 -13.81 -12.87
CA ASP A 160 1.41 -13.78 -14.33
C ASP A 160 2.06 -12.54 -14.99
N HIS A 161 2.66 -11.66 -14.18
CA HIS A 161 3.24 -10.42 -14.67
C HIS A 161 4.47 -10.70 -15.53
N LEU A 162 4.48 -10.12 -16.75
CA LEU A 162 5.59 -10.25 -17.70
C LEU A 162 6.80 -9.45 -17.22
N LEU A 163 7.96 -10.08 -17.20
CA LEU A 163 9.24 -9.43 -16.91
C LEU A 163 10.06 -9.21 -18.16
N ALA A 164 10.26 -10.26 -18.95
CA ALA A 164 11.03 -10.22 -20.19
C ALA A 164 10.63 -11.37 -21.13
N SER A 165 10.98 -11.25 -22.41
CA SER A 165 10.81 -12.29 -23.43
C SER A 165 12.17 -12.71 -23.97
N LEU A 166 12.50 -14.01 -23.88
CA LEU A 166 13.78 -14.55 -24.31
C LEU A 166 13.70 -15.20 -25.69
N SER A 167 14.73 -14.98 -26.50
CA SER A 167 14.94 -15.66 -27.77
C SER A 167 15.51 -17.09 -27.57
N ALA A 168 15.72 -17.81 -28.66
CA ALA A 168 16.16 -19.22 -28.62
C ALA A 168 17.48 -19.44 -27.86
N ASP A 169 18.40 -18.48 -27.96
CA ASP A 169 19.73 -18.53 -27.31
C ASP A 169 19.82 -17.58 -26.11
N GLY A 170 18.69 -17.03 -25.65
CA GLY A 170 18.65 -16.08 -24.55
C GLY A 170 18.85 -16.72 -23.19
N GLU A 171 19.63 -16.07 -22.36
CA GLU A 171 19.80 -16.40 -20.94
C GLU A 171 19.62 -15.12 -20.12
N LEU A 172 18.76 -15.18 -19.11
CA LEU A 172 18.52 -14.08 -18.19
C LEU A 172 18.80 -14.54 -16.76
N ASN A 173 19.87 -14.00 -16.20
CA ASN A 173 20.21 -14.15 -14.80
C ASN A 173 20.15 -12.79 -14.13
N MET A 174 19.28 -12.63 -13.14
CA MET A 174 19.19 -11.38 -12.39
C MET A 174 18.99 -11.62 -10.89
N GLU A 175 19.54 -10.71 -10.10
CA GLU A 175 19.28 -10.58 -8.68
C GLU A 175 18.45 -9.32 -8.46
N ILE A 176 17.35 -9.46 -7.73
CA ILE A 176 16.37 -8.43 -7.46
C ILE A 176 16.35 -8.20 -5.97
N THR A 177 16.77 -7.02 -5.53
CA THR A 177 16.67 -6.61 -4.13
C THR A 177 15.32 -5.93 -3.89
N VAL A 178 14.58 -6.47 -2.96
CA VAL A 178 13.28 -5.93 -2.52
C VAL A 178 13.45 -5.38 -1.12
N SER A 179 13.00 -4.16 -0.87
CA SER A 179 13.03 -3.57 0.46
C SER A 179 11.67 -3.04 0.89
N SER A 180 11.45 -3.06 2.20
CA SER A 180 10.29 -2.44 2.85
C SER A 180 10.51 -0.94 2.97
N GLY A 181 9.48 -0.18 2.68
CA GLY A 181 9.55 1.27 2.77
C GLY A 181 8.17 1.91 2.87
N ARG A 182 8.16 3.23 2.82
CA ARG A 182 6.92 4.01 2.76
C ARG A 182 6.86 4.75 1.43
N GLY A 183 5.66 5.05 1.00
CA GLY A 183 5.44 5.86 -0.19
C GLY A 183 6.02 7.27 -0.03
N TYR A 184 6.18 7.93 -1.15
CA TYR A 184 6.73 9.29 -1.28
C TYR A 184 5.78 10.33 -0.68
#